data_8950ac4ea9b727d8db8e3b617927d0d8
#
_entry.id   8950ac4ea9b727d8db8e3b617927d0d8
#
_cell.length_a   1.000
_cell.length_b   1.000
_cell.length_c   1.000
_cell.angle_alpha   90.00
_cell.angle_beta   90.00
_cell.angle_gamma   90.00
#
_symmetry.space_group_name_H-M   'P 1'
#
loop_
_entity.id
_entity.type
_entity.pdbx_description
1 polymer ?
#
loop_
_entity_poly.entity_id
_entity_poly.type
_entity_poly.pdbx_seq_one_letter_code
_entity_poly.pdbx_strand_id
1 'polypeptide(L)'
;MIEEWNFVGDTLRDGRPIPRDGEWLEHTGPVVICETGLHASRRPAYALEYAPGPVLCRVECDEIAEEQDDKLVCRRRRIIVRADITETLRYYARMQALSVIHLYDDPPDVVLDYLMTGDESIRAAAWAAAGDAARDNFDALIYEQFGEAA
;
A
#
# COMPACT_ATOMS: atom_id res chain seq x y z
N MET A 1 7.73 5.06 25.46
CA MET A 1 7.30 5.74 24.21
C MET A 1 8.30 5.47 23.12
N ILE A 2 7.84 5.06 21.97
CA ILE A 2 8.69 4.82 20.78
C ILE A 2 8.04 5.46 19.56
N GLU A 3 8.86 5.84 18.60
CA GLU A 3 8.40 6.40 17.33
C GLU A 3 8.36 5.34 16.24
N GLU A 4 7.21 5.24 15.57
CA GLU A 4 6.89 4.21 14.61
C GLU A 4 6.15 4.77 13.39
N TRP A 5 5.70 3.90 12.49
CA TRP A 5 5.01 4.25 11.27
C TRP A 5 3.59 3.68 11.22
N ASN A 6 2.66 4.45 10.65
CA ASN A 6 1.29 4.01 10.42
C ASN A 6 0.72 4.72 9.20
N PHE A 7 -0.15 4.05 8.46
CA PHE A 7 -0.96 4.67 7.42
C PHE A 7 -2.36 4.95 7.94
N VAL A 8 -2.97 6.03 7.45
CA VAL A 8 -4.36 6.37 7.73
C VAL A 8 -5.14 6.55 6.43
N GLY A 9 -6.43 6.20 6.49
CA GLY A 9 -7.41 6.52 5.45
C GLY A 9 -8.23 7.75 5.83
N ASP A 10 -9.50 7.78 5.42
CA ASP A 10 -10.43 8.87 5.74
C ASP A 10 -10.87 8.84 7.21
N THR A 11 -10.95 7.65 7.79
CA THR A 11 -11.31 7.42 9.19
C THR A 11 -10.40 6.38 9.83
N LEU A 12 -10.43 6.29 11.16
CA LEU A 12 -9.89 5.16 11.89
C LEU A 12 -10.68 3.88 11.59
N ARG A 13 -10.08 2.71 11.89
CA ARG A 13 -10.72 1.40 11.66
C ARG A 13 -12.08 1.25 12.38
N ASP A 14 -12.26 1.95 13.50
CA ASP A 14 -13.49 1.96 14.28
C ASP A 14 -14.49 3.05 13.86
N GLY A 15 -14.23 3.76 12.75
CA GLY A 15 -15.07 4.81 12.20
C GLY A 15 -14.90 6.20 12.83
N ARG A 16 -14.07 6.33 13.86
CA ARG A 16 -13.77 7.65 14.43
C ARG A 16 -12.95 8.50 13.45
N PRO A 17 -13.03 9.84 13.55
CA PRO A 17 -12.19 10.72 12.73
C PRO A 17 -10.71 10.53 13.06
N ILE A 18 -9.85 10.78 12.07
CA ILE A 18 -8.41 10.81 12.31
C ILE A 18 -8.08 11.99 13.23
N PRO A 19 -7.35 11.78 14.35
CA PRO A 19 -7.01 12.84 15.29
C PRO A 19 -6.10 13.89 14.63
N ARG A 20 -6.03 15.09 15.23
CA ARG A 20 -5.07 16.11 14.82
C ARG A 20 -3.66 15.70 15.20
N ASP A 21 -2.67 16.25 14.49
CA ASP A 21 -1.27 16.02 14.83
C ASP A 21 -1.00 16.52 16.26
N GLY A 22 -0.30 15.72 17.04
CA GLY A 22 -0.03 15.94 18.45
C GLY A 22 -1.13 15.49 19.42
N GLU A 23 -2.33 15.22 18.96
CA GLU A 23 -3.45 14.77 19.77
C GLU A 23 -3.30 13.27 20.10
N TRP A 24 -3.40 12.92 21.40
CA TRP A 24 -3.37 11.54 21.84
C TRP A 24 -4.69 10.82 21.55
N LEU A 25 -4.58 9.73 20.86
CA LEU A 25 -5.64 8.75 20.68
C LEU A 25 -5.48 7.66 21.71
N GLU A 26 -6.56 7.33 22.42
CA GLU A 26 -6.58 6.23 23.38
C GLU A 26 -7.55 5.13 22.95
N HIS A 27 -7.14 3.90 23.15
CA HIS A 27 -8.00 2.73 22.98
C HIS A 27 -8.51 2.29 24.36
N THR A 28 -9.83 2.24 24.51
CA THR A 28 -10.51 1.78 25.71
C THR A 28 -10.94 0.33 25.54
N GLY A 29 -10.39 -0.57 26.31
CA GLY A 29 -10.72 -2.00 26.21
C GLY A 29 -9.48 -2.89 26.08
N PRO A 30 -9.66 -4.18 25.79
CA PRO A 30 -8.54 -5.09 25.56
C PRO A 30 -7.69 -4.63 24.37
N VAL A 31 -6.38 -4.74 24.52
CA VAL A 31 -5.42 -4.49 23.42
C VAL A 31 -4.90 -5.83 22.97
N VAL A 32 -5.27 -6.24 21.75
CA VAL A 32 -4.93 -7.54 21.15
C VAL A 32 -4.40 -7.32 19.75
N ILE A 33 -3.21 -7.79 19.48
CA ILE A 33 -2.57 -7.59 18.17
C ILE A 33 -3.41 -8.20 17.05
N CYS A 34 -3.52 -7.53 15.92
CA CYS A 34 -4.35 -7.83 14.75
C CYS A 34 -5.87 -7.69 14.97
N GLU A 35 -6.34 -7.55 16.21
CA GLU A 35 -7.77 -7.47 16.54
C GLU A 35 -8.16 -6.07 17.03
N THR A 36 -7.66 -5.66 18.18
CA THR A 36 -8.05 -4.41 18.86
C THR A 36 -6.84 -3.65 19.37
N GLY A 37 -6.95 -2.31 19.42
CA GLY A 37 -5.87 -1.44 19.85
C GLY A 37 -5.33 -0.58 18.70
N LEU A 38 -4.27 0.17 18.96
CA LEU A 38 -3.65 1.08 18.03
C LEU A 38 -2.36 0.46 17.49
N HIS A 39 -2.37 0.14 16.19
CA HIS A 39 -1.25 -0.54 15.55
C HIS A 39 -0.27 0.44 14.91
N ALA A 40 1.00 0.07 14.89
CA ALA A 40 2.07 0.76 14.16
C ALA A 40 3.14 -0.26 13.74
N SER A 41 4.05 0.16 12.86
CA SER A 41 5.12 -0.69 12.32
C SER A 41 6.47 0.01 12.40
N ARG A 42 7.54 -0.73 12.70
CA ARG A 42 8.90 -0.19 12.81
C ARG A 42 9.45 0.37 11.49
N ARG A 43 8.96 -0.14 10.37
CA ARG A 43 9.39 0.29 9.03
C ARG A 43 8.21 0.76 8.20
N PRO A 44 8.38 1.83 7.40
CA PRO A 44 7.33 2.27 6.47
C PRO A 44 6.86 1.15 5.54
N ALA A 45 7.78 0.28 5.10
CA ALA A 45 7.46 -0.85 4.22
C ALA A 45 6.51 -1.86 4.88
N TYR A 46 6.68 -2.13 6.18
CA TYR A 46 5.76 -3.00 6.93
C TYR A 46 4.41 -2.32 7.15
N ALA A 47 4.41 -1.01 7.43
CA ALA A 47 3.17 -0.25 7.56
C ALA A 47 2.36 -0.22 6.25
N LEU A 48 3.05 -0.24 5.10
CA LEU A 48 2.42 -0.23 3.77
C LEU A 48 1.56 -1.46 3.51
N GLU A 49 1.90 -2.62 4.07
CA GLU A 49 1.12 -3.86 3.93
C GLU A 49 -0.30 -3.74 4.52
N TYR A 50 -0.49 -2.81 5.47
CA TYR A 50 -1.75 -2.58 6.17
C TYR A 50 -2.39 -1.22 5.83
N ALA A 51 -1.89 -0.54 4.79
CA ALA A 51 -2.27 0.83 4.47
C ALA A 51 -3.74 0.92 3.97
N PRO A 52 -4.62 1.66 4.66
CA PRO A 52 -5.99 1.90 4.19
C PRO A 52 -6.08 3.05 3.17
N GLY A 53 -5.00 3.79 2.98
CA GLY A 53 -4.91 4.95 2.10
C GLY A 53 -3.47 5.46 1.98
N PRO A 54 -3.23 6.55 1.25
CA PRO A 54 -1.87 7.00 0.91
C PRO A 54 -1.21 7.90 1.96
N VAL A 55 -1.88 8.21 3.08
CA VAL A 55 -1.36 9.14 4.08
C VAL A 55 -0.49 8.38 5.08
N LEU A 56 0.83 8.54 4.95
CA LEU A 56 1.81 7.99 5.89
C LEU A 56 2.01 8.93 7.07
N CYS A 57 1.99 8.36 8.27
CA CYS A 57 2.18 9.05 9.54
C CYS A 57 3.44 8.54 10.26
N ARG A 58 4.25 9.47 10.77
CA ARG A 58 5.16 9.20 11.88
C ARG A 58 4.35 9.31 13.16
N VAL A 59 4.35 8.27 13.97
CA VAL A 59 3.53 8.19 15.17
C VAL A 59 4.39 7.92 16.39
N GLU A 60 3.96 8.43 17.54
CA GLU A 60 4.52 8.08 18.83
C GLU A 60 3.55 7.11 19.52
N CYS A 61 4.07 5.96 19.95
CA CYS A 61 3.33 4.89 20.62
C CYS A 61 3.71 4.81 22.10
N ASP A 62 2.71 4.65 22.95
CA ASP A 62 2.85 4.52 24.39
C ASP A 62 1.97 3.37 24.91
N GLU A 63 2.32 2.82 26.07
CA GLU A 63 1.64 1.65 26.63
C GLU A 63 1.54 0.49 25.61
N ILE A 64 2.73 0.06 25.13
CA ILE A 64 2.85 -1.04 24.16
C ILE A 64 2.46 -2.32 24.86
N ALA A 65 1.48 -3.03 24.29
CA ALA A 65 0.97 -4.28 24.85
C ALA A 65 1.66 -5.51 24.22
N GLU A 66 1.95 -5.45 22.92
CA GLU A 66 2.59 -6.56 22.20
C GLU A 66 3.36 -6.05 20.98
N GLU A 67 4.47 -6.72 20.67
CA GLU A 67 5.29 -6.47 19.49
C GLU A 67 5.55 -7.76 18.71
N GLN A 68 5.52 -7.65 17.38
CA GLN A 68 5.95 -8.67 16.41
C GLN A 68 7.04 -8.10 15.51
N ASP A 69 7.54 -8.88 14.57
CA ASP A 69 8.65 -8.46 13.70
C ASP A 69 8.28 -7.27 12.80
N ASP A 70 7.03 -7.22 12.33
CA ASP A 70 6.52 -6.24 11.36
C ASP A 70 5.65 -5.15 11.97
N LYS A 71 5.08 -5.38 13.17
CA LYS A 71 4.09 -4.50 13.79
C LYS A 71 4.10 -4.57 15.32
N LEU A 72 3.48 -3.57 15.91
CA LEU A 72 3.16 -3.54 17.33
C LEU A 72 1.71 -3.08 17.54
N VAL A 73 1.21 -3.31 18.74
CA VAL A 73 -0.05 -2.77 19.22
C VAL A 73 0.13 -2.06 20.55
N CYS A 74 -0.47 -0.89 20.69
CA CYS A 74 -0.38 -0.04 21.86
C CYS A 74 -1.75 0.50 22.28
N ARG A 75 -1.82 1.01 23.52
CA ARG A 75 -3.04 1.63 24.04
C ARG A 75 -3.15 3.10 23.68
N ARG A 76 -2.02 3.80 23.57
CA ARG A 76 -1.97 5.23 23.26
C ARG A 76 -1.07 5.50 22.07
N ARG A 77 -1.54 6.35 21.16
CA ARG A 77 -0.78 6.75 20.00
C ARG A 77 -1.14 8.17 19.59
N ARG A 78 -0.15 8.97 19.16
CA ARG A 78 -0.38 10.26 18.52
C ARG A 78 0.38 10.37 17.21
N ILE A 79 -0.15 11.15 16.29
CA ILE A 79 0.53 11.50 15.03
C ILE A 79 1.50 12.64 15.33
N ILE A 80 2.78 12.47 15.01
CA ILE A 80 3.79 13.53 15.09
C ILE A 80 3.74 14.39 13.84
N VAL A 81 3.72 13.73 12.68
CA VAL A 81 3.65 14.36 11.36
C VAL A 81 3.03 13.37 10.37
N ARG A 82 2.32 13.89 9.38
CA ARG A 82 1.77 13.10 8.28
C ARG A 82 2.02 13.74 6.94
N ALA A 83 2.05 12.89 5.89
CA ALA A 83 2.16 13.34 4.51
C ALA A 83 1.35 12.40 3.60
N ASP A 84 0.68 12.97 2.61
CA ASP A 84 0.19 12.21 1.47
C ASP A 84 1.39 11.83 0.59
N ILE A 85 1.61 10.52 0.42
CA ILE A 85 2.73 9.98 -0.36
C ILE A 85 2.26 9.29 -1.65
N THR A 86 1.09 9.69 -2.18
CA THR A 86 0.51 9.11 -3.40
C THR A 86 1.53 9.05 -4.53
N GLU A 87 2.25 10.14 -4.80
CA GLU A 87 3.24 10.18 -5.89
C GLU A 87 4.44 9.26 -5.63
N THR A 88 4.88 9.16 -4.38
CA THR A 88 5.96 8.23 -3.99
C THR A 88 5.51 6.77 -4.17
N LEU A 89 4.26 6.44 -3.81
CA LEU A 89 3.71 5.10 -4.01
C LEU A 89 3.57 4.76 -5.50
N ARG A 90 3.12 5.70 -6.33
CA ARG A 90 3.05 5.53 -7.77
C ARG A 90 4.43 5.32 -8.39
N TYR A 91 5.41 6.14 -8.00
CA TYR A 91 6.79 5.96 -8.43
C TYR A 91 7.33 4.58 -8.03
N TYR A 92 7.15 4.19 -6.77
CA TYR A 92 7.57 2.89 -6.29
C TYR A 92 6.95 1.74 -7.08
N ALA A 93 5.64 1.77 -7.32
CA ALA A 93 4.94 0.76 -8.11
C ALA A 93 5.48 0.66 -9.54
N ARG A 94 5.75 1.81 -10.21
CA ARG A 94 6.37 1.83 -11.54
C ARG A 94 7.78 1.23 -11.55
N MET A 95 8.59 1.54 -10.54
CA MET A 95 9.93 0.97 -10.42
C MET A 95 9.90 -0.55 -10.21
N GLN A 96 8.94 -1.05 -9.42
CA GLN A 96 8.76 -2.50 -9.27
C GLN A 96 8.34 -3.16 -10.60
N ALA A 97 7.40 -2.56 -11.33
CA ALA A 97 6.99 -3.07 -12.64
C ALA A 97 8.15 -3.07 -13.64
N LEU A 98 8.93 -1.98 -13.72
CA LEU A 98 10.11 -1.89 -14.59
C LEU A 98 11.19 -2.92 -14.24
N SER A 99 11.36 -3.27 -12.97
CA SER A 99 12.36 -4.26 -12.55
C SER A 99 12.11 -5.66 -13.10
N VAL A 100 10.85 -5.97 -13.44
CA VAL A 100 10.41 -7.27 -13.98
C VAL A 100 9.90 -7.20 -15.42
N ILE A 101 9.98 -6.03 -16.07
CA ILE A 101 9.44 -5.81 -17.42
C ILE A 101 10.09 -6.74 -18.46
N HIS A 102 11.33 -7.17 -18.23
CA HIS A 102 12.05 -8.12 -19.07
C HIS A 102 11.43 -9.53 -19.11
N LEU A 103 10.50 -9.84 -18.19
CA LEU A 103 9.73 -11.09 -18.19
C LEU A 103 8.46 -11.00 -19.04
N TYR A 104 8.17 -9.84 -19.57
CA TYR A 104 7.00 -9.57 -20.40
C TYR A 104 7.42 -9.52 -21.85
N ASP A 105 6.94 -10.46 -22.67
CA ASP A 105 7.20 -10.48 -24.10
C ASP A 105 6.39 -9.38 -24.78
N ASP A 106 7.08 -8.48 -25.50
CA ASP A 106 6.50 -7.41 -26.30
C ASP A 106 5.50 -6.51 -25.55
N PRO A 107 5.93 -5.82 -24.48
CA PRO A 107 5.04 -4.93 -23.74
C PRO A 107 4.58 -3.76 -24.61
N PRO A 108 3.29 -3.36 -24.58
CA PRO A 108 2.80 -2.22 -25.36
C PRO A 108 3.59 -0.94 -25.08
N ASP A 109 3.94 -0.19 -26.13
CA ASP A 109 4.73 1.05 -26.03
C ASP A 109 4.17 2.04 -25.00
N VAL A 110 2.84 2.24 -24.98
CA VAL A 110 2.19 3.15 -24.03
C VAL A 110 2.37 2.70 -22.56
N VAL A 111 2.53 1.39 -22.32
CA VAL A 111 2.83 0.85 -20.99
C VAL A 111 4.26 1.20 -20.61
N LEU A 112 5.22 0.98 -21.49
CA LEU A 112 6.62 1.34 -21.28
C LEU A 112 6.78 2.85 -21.04
N ASP A 113 6.14 3.68 -21.87
CA ASP A 113 6.17 5.14 -21.75
C ASP A 113 5.63 5.59 -20.39
N TYR A 114 4.48 5.05 -19.97
CA TYR A 114 3.93 5.36 -18.64
C TYR A 114 4.88 4.92 -17.50
N LEU A 115 5.40 3.70 -17.56
CA LEU A 115 6.29 3.19 -16.53
C LEU A 115 7.57 4.03 -16.40
N MET A 116 8.14 4.47 -17.52
CA MET A 116 9.36 5.29 -17.51
C MET A 116 9.11 6.74 -17.10
N THR A 117 8.05 7.35 -17.61
CA THR A 117 7.81 8.79 -17.42
C THR A 117 6.92 9.12 -16.25
N GLY A 118 5.94 8.28 -15.94
CA GLY A 118 4.87 8.56 -14.97
C GLY A 118 3.88 9.61 -15.47
N ASP A 119 3.79 9.83 -16.77
CA ASP A 119 2.85 10.79 -17.36
C ASP A 119 1.41 10.37 -17.10
N GLU A 120 0.72 11.12 -16.22
CA GLU A 120 -0.67 10.86 -15.86
C GLU A 120 -1.63 10.96 -17.03
N SER A 121 -1.28 11.70 -18.09
CA SER A 121 -2.14 11.85 -19.28
C SER A 121 -2.32 10.55 -20.06
N ILE A 122 -1.34 9.64 -20.01
CA ILE A 122 -1.38 8.34 -20.69
C ILE A 122 -1.70 7.16 -19.75
N ARG A 123 -1.83 7.40 -18.45
CA ARG A 123 -2.04 6.36 -17.44
C ARG A 123 -3.23 5.45 -17.75
N ALA A 124 -4.37 6.04 -18.09
CA ALA A 124 -5.59 5.25 -18.39
C ALA A 124 -5.41 4.35 -19.61
N ALA A 125 -4.74 4.85 -20.66
CA ALA A 125 -4.43 4.08 -21.85
C ALA A 125 -3.43 2.95 -21.55
N ALA A 126 -2.39 3.21 -20.75
CA ALA A 126 -1.43 2.21 -20.31
C ALA A 126 -2.09 1.08 -19.50
N TRP A 127 -3.01 1.41 -18.60
CA TRP A 127 -3.77 0.42 -17.83
C TRP A 127 -4.65 -0.46 -18.72
N ALA A 128 -5.35 0.14 -19.68
CA ALA A 128 -6.17 -0.61 -20.62
C ALA A 128 -5.32 -1.57 -21.46
N ALA A 129 -4.22 -1.07 -22.05
CA ALA A 129 -3.33 -1.87 -22.88
C ALA A 129 -2.66 -3.01 -22.10
N ALA A 130 -2.21 -2.76 -20.87
CA ALA A 130 -1.65 -3.81 -19.99
C ALA A 130 -2.69 -4.88 -19.65
N GLY A 131 -3.93 -4.49 -19.40
CA GLY A 131 -5.02 -5.43 -19.12
C GLY A 131 -5.42 -6.27 -20.33
N ASP A 132 -5.47 -5.69 -21.53
CA ASP A 132 -5.76 -6.42 -22.77
C ASP A 132 -4.64 -7.44 -23.06
N ALA A 133 -3.40 -7.02 -23.02
CA ALA A 133 -2.25 -7.89 -23.26
C ALA A 133 -2.14 -9.02 -22.20
N ALA A 134 -2.48 -8.75 -20.93
CA ALA A 134 -2.52 -9.79 -19.89
C ALA A 134 -3.60 -10.84 -20.16
N ARG A 135 -4.78 -10.44 -20.69
CA ARG A 135 -5.84 -11.37 -21.10
C ARG A 135 -5.41 -12.23 -22.28
N ASP A 136 -4.84 -11.59 -23.32
CA ASP A 136 -4.37 -12.29 -24.51
C ASP A 136 -3.30 -13.34 -24.16
N ASN A 137 -2.35 -12.98 -23.29
CA ASN A 137 -1.33 -13.92 -22.80
C ASN A 137 -1.94 -15.08 -22.01
N PHE A 138 -2.92 -14.80 -21.15
CA PHE A 138 -3.61 -15.85 -20.41
C PHE A 138 -4.34 -16.80 -21.36
N ASP A 139 -5.08 -16.29 -22.34
CA ASP A 139 -5.79 -17.09 -23.34
C ASP A 139 -4.81 -17.96 -24.14
N ALA A 140 -3.68 -17.38 -24.57
CA ALA A 140 -2.65 -18.13 -25.29
C ALA A 140 -2.10 -19.31 -24.47
N LEU A 141 -1.82 -19.12 -23.19
CA LEU A 141 -1.37 -20.18 -22.27
C LEU A 141 -2.43 -21.29 -22.12
N ILE A 142 -3.71 -20.91 -22.04
CA ILE A 142 -4.81 -21.87 -21.94
C ILE A 142 -4.97 -22.67 -23.24
N TYR A 143 -4.93 -21.98 -24.40
CA TYR A 143 -5.02 -22.66 -25.69
C TYR A 143 -3.84 -23.60 -25.96
N GLU A 144 -2.63 -23.25 -25.53
CA GLU A 144 -1.48 -24.14 -25.58
C GLU A 144 -1.71 -25.42 -24.75
N GLN A 145 -2.31 -25.29 -23.58
CA GLN A 145 -2.52 -26.41 -22.66
C GLN A 145 -3.71 -27.31 -23.05
N PHE A 146 -4.81 -26.72 -23.54
CA PHE A 146 -6.07 -27.43 -23.78
C PHE A 146 -6.40 -27.61 -25.27
N GLY A 147 -5.61 -27.03 -26.17
CA GLY A 147 -5.92 -26.88 -27.59
C GLY A 147 -6.88 -25.73 -27.86
N GLU A 148 -6.90 -25.21 -29.09
CA GLU A 148 -7.88 -24.22 -29.51
C GLU A 148 -9.28 -24.81 -29.34
N ALA A 149 -10.16 -24.04 -28.69
CA ALA A 149 -11.57 -24.38 -28.65
C ALA A 149 -12.10 -24.38 -30.09
N ALA A 150 -12.57 -25.54 -30.54
CA ALA A 150 -13.14 -25.72 -31.86
C ALA A 150 -14.45 -24.93 -32.01
#